data_a8b8084d483e4aff6e2de8dbcef79864
#
_entry.id   a8b8084d483e4aff6e2de8dbcef79864
#
_cell.length_a   1.000
_cell.length_b   1.000
_cell.length_c   1.000
_cell.angle_alpha   90.00
_cell.angle_beta   90.00
_cell.angle_gamma   90.00
#
_symmetry.space_group_name_H-M   'P 1'
#
loop_
_entity.id
_entity.type
_entity.pdbx_description
1 polymer ?
#
loop_
_entity_poly.entity_id
_entity_poly.type
_entity_poly.pdbx_seq_one_letter_code
_entity_poly.pdbx_strand_id
1 'polypeptide(L)'
;RNDLVVIVAGYPTPMMEFIAQNPGLASRFKTIIEFADYADEELLAIIRSLAGKADYDITDDAVATIREILAATARNFTFGNGRFVRNLLEEAIGRHAWRLRDADEVSTVDLRRLLPADFRSAAESDGAEGEGADVIPEVARQEAAEQAEAEQEMTAEGAPPPHAEEKEAGE
;
A
#
# COMPACT_ATOMS: atom_id res chain seq x y z
N ARG A 1 25.18 -27.83 19.04
CA ARG A 1 23.82 -27.52 18.53
C ARG A 1 23.91 -26.10 18.00
N ASN A 2 23.77 -25.95 16.69
CA ASN A 2 23.65 -24.61 16.10
C ASN A 2 22.20 -24.16 16.30
N ASP A 3 21.99 -23.17 17.16
CA ASP A 3 20.68 -22.60 17.38
C ASP A 3 20.37 -21.67 16.20
N LEU A 4 19.62 -22.20 15.23
CA LEU A 4 19.13 -21.46 14.08
C LEU A 4 17.70 -21.01 14.33
N VAL A 5 17.44 -19.72 14.21
CA VAL A 5 16.09 -19.14 14.16
C VAL A 5 15.74 -18.88 12.71
N VAL A 6 14.63 -19.42 12.25
CA VAL A 6 14.09 -19.19 10.89
C VAL A 6 12.80 -18.40 11.02
N ILE A 7 12.73 -17.26 10.36
CA ILE A 7 11.54 -16.40 10.27
C ILE A 7 11.18 -16.31 8.80
N VAL A 8 9.92 -16.63 8.47
CA VAL A 8 9.34 -16.49 7.14
C VAL A 8 8.24 -15.43 7.23
N ALA A 9 8.17 -14.55 6.26
CA ALA A 9 7.15 -13.52 6.19
C ALA A 9 6.52 -13.49 4.80
N GLY A 10 5.22 -13.25 4.72
CA GLY A 10 4.47 -13.19 3.48
C GLY A 10 3.01 -12.88 3.75
N TYR A 11 2.23 -12.73 2.69
CA TYR A 11 0.79 -12.56 2.82
C TYR A 11 0.12 -13.84 3.32
N PRO A 12 -0.99 -13.75 4.09
CA PRO A 12 -1.60 -14.93 4.74
C PRO A 12 -1.94 -16.05 3.77
N THR A 13 -2.64 -15.77 2.67
CA THR A 13 -3.08 -16.79 1.71
C THR A 13 -1.90 -17.52 1.02
N PRO A 14 -0.95 -16.83 0.36
CA PRO A 14 0.21 -17.48 -0.22
C PRO A 14 1.07 -18.24 0.82
N MET A 15 1.14 -17.73 2.05
CA MET A 15 1.90 -18.41 3.12
C MET A 15 1.23 -19.71 3.57
N MET A 16 -0.10 -19.73 3.67
CA MET A 16 -0.84 -20.96 3.97
C MET A 16 -0.64 -22.00 2.86
N GLU A 17 -0.70 -21.61 1.59
CA GLU A 17 -0.46 -22.50 0.44
C GLU A 17 0.96 -23.06 0.46
N PHE A 18 1.97 -22.21 0.68
CA PHE A 18 3.37 -22.62 0.79
C PHE A 18 3.59 -23.66 1.90
N ILE A 19 2.98 -23.46 3.06
CA ILE A 19 3.07 -24.41 4.19
C ILE A 19 2.34 -25.71 3.86
N ALA A 20 1.16 -25.63 3.20
CA ALA A 20 0.36 -26.82 2.84
C ALA A 20 1.03 -27.70 1.79
N GLN A 21 1.71 -27.10 0.81
CA GLN A 21 2.42 -27.82 -0.27
C GLN A 21 3.67 -28.57 0.22
N ASN A 22 4.19 -28.22 1.39
CA ASN A 22 5.45 -28.79 1.89
C ASN A 22 5.21 -29.60 3.18
N PRO A 23 5.04 -30.95 3.10
CA PRO A 23 4.87 -31.77 4.26
C PRO A 23 5.99 -31.59 5.27
N GLY A 24 5.64 -31.33 6.53
CA GLY A 24 6.61 -31.11 7.61
C GLY A 24 6.96 -29.63 7.86
N LEU A 25 6.60 -28.67 7.01
CA LEU A 25 6.74 -27.26 7.36
C LEU A 25 5.75 -26.84 8.45
N ALA A 26 4.50 -27.28 8.37
CA ALA A 26 3.49 -27.04 9.38
C ALA A 26 3.92 -27.48 10.80
N SER A 27 4.69 -28.58 10.90
CA SER A 27 5.21 -29.05 12.18
C SER A 27 6.41 -28.25 12.69
N ARG A 28 7.12 -27.55 11.82
CA ARG A 28 8.30 -26.74 12.14
C ARG A 28 7.96 -25.28 12.41
N PHE A 29 7.02 -24.69 11.67
CA PHE A 29 6.51 -23.34 11.88
C PHE A 29 5.29 -23.36 12.79
N LYS A 30 5.55 -23.45 14.10
CA LYS A 30 4.48 -23.55 15.11
C LYS A 30 3.94 -22.21 15.56
N THR A 31 4.72 -21.16 15.40
CA THR A 31 4.34 -19.80 15.82
C THR A 31 3.99 -18.98 14.59
N ILE A 32 2.75 -18.56 14.51
CA ILE A 32 2.24 -17.66 13.47
C ILE A 32 1.92 -16.33 14.16
N ILE A 33 2.45 -15.25 13.61
CA ILE A 33 2.17 -13.89 14.05
C ILE A 33 1.46 -13.21 12.91
N GLU A 34 0.21 -12.85 13.11
CA GLU A 34 -0.58 -12.09 12.15
C GLU A 34 -0.47 -10.60 12.48
N PHE A 35 -0.16 -9.80 11.46
CA PHE A 35 -0.18 -8.35 11.53
C PHE A 35 -1.48 -7.87 10.87
N ALA A 36 -2.43 -7.45 11.71
CA ALA A 36 -3.66 -6.84 11.23
C ALA A 36 -3.38 -5.46 10.61
N ASP A 37 -4.26 -5.02 9.72
CA ASP A 37 -4.22 -3.65 9.21
C ASP A 37 -4.46 -2.66 10.36
N TYR A 38 -3.78 -1.52 10.28
CA TYR A 38 -3.98 -0.43 11.24
C TYR A 38 -5.35 0.22 11.06
N ALA A 39 -5.98 0.56 12.19
CA ALA A 39 -7.15 1.43 12.19
C ALA A 39 -6.78 2.86 11.79
N ASP A 40 -7.78 3.65 11.38
CA ASP A 40 -7.56 5.04 10.93
C ASP A 40 -6.87 5.89 11.99
N GLU A 41 -7.23 5.73 13.27
CA GLU A 41 -6.60 6.45 14.37
C GLU A 41 -5.14 6.05 14.59
N GLU A 42 -4.80 4.79 14.36
CA GLU A 42 -3.41 4.32 14.43
C GLU A 42 -2.59 4.88 13.27
N LEU A 43 -3.16 4.93 12.07
CA LEU A 43 -2.52 5.55 10.90
C LEU A 43 -2.32 7.06 11.12
N LEU A 44 -3.29 7.75 11.73
CA LEU A 44 -3.15 9.14 12.14
C LEU A 44 -2.04 9.34 13.17
N ALA A 45 -1.92 8.44 14.13
CA ALA A 45 -0.83 8.50 15.11
C ALA A 45 0.53 8.28 14.43
N ILE A 46 0.60 7.37 13.46
CA ILE A 46 1.83 7.10 12.68
C ILE A 46 2.23 8.33 11.87
N ILE A 47 1.33 8.95 11.10
CA ILE A 47 1.66 10.10 10.27
C ILE A 47 2.10 11.31 11.12
N ARG A 48 1.43 11.56 12.24
CA ARG A 48 1.84 12.59 13.20
C ARG A 48 3.23 12.35 13.78
N SER A 49 3.53 11.10 14.15
CA SER A 49 4.86 10.72 14.63
C SER A 49 5.94 10.92 13.55
N LEU A 50 5.63 10.58 12.30
CA LEU A 50 6.55 10.78 11.17
C LEU A 50 6.78 12.27 10.89
N ALA A 51 5.72 13.08 10.86
CA ALA A 51 5.80 14.53 10.68
C ALA A 51 6.64 15.18 11.77
N GLY A 52 6.39 14.86 13.06
CA GLY A 52 7.17 15.41 14.17
C GLY A 52 8.65 15.02 14.12
N LYS A 53 9.01 13.81 13.66
CA LYS A 53 10.41 13.40 13.44
C LYS A 53 11.09 14.15 12.29
N ALA A 54 10.32 14.68 11.36
CA ALA A 54 10.79 15.50 10.25
C ALA A 54 10.64 17.01 10.52
N ASP A 55 10.37 17.41 11.78
CA ASP A 55 10.16 18.78 12.21
C ASP A 55 8.95 19.50 11.59
N TYR A 56 7.91 18.74 11.18
CA TYR A 56 6.66 19.28 10.68
C TYR A 56 5.52 19.14 11.69
N ASP A 57 4.64 20.13 11.68
CA ASP A 57 3.41 20.20 12.50
C ASP A 57 2.18 20.08 11.57
N ILE A 58 1.36 19.06 11.77
CA ILE A 58 0.11 18.87 11.04
C ILE A 58 -0.99 19.65 11.77
N THR A 59 -1.66 20.58 11.08
CA THR A 59 -2.78 21.36 11.66
C THR A 59 -4.00 20.48 11.92
N ASP A 60 -4.89 20.89 12.84
CA ASP A 60 -6.11 20.14 13.12
C ASP A 60 -7.03 20.02 11.90
N ASP A 61 -7.11 21.07 11.07
CA ASP A 61 -7.84 21.04 9.80
C ASP A 61 -7.21 20.04 8.82
N ALA A 62 -5.88 19.97 8.77
CA ALA A 62 -5.18 18.96 7.95
C ALA A 62 -5.42 17.53 8.46
N VAL A 63 -5.55 17.34 9.78
CA VAL A 63 -5.94 16.04 10.35
C VAL A 63 -7.34 15.63 9.90
N ALA A 64 -8.30 16.57 9.83
CA ALA A 64 -9.63 16.28 9.31
C ALA A 64 -9.55 15.82 7.83
N THR A 65 -8.75 16.49 7.01
CA THR A 65 -8.51 16.08 5.61
C THR A 65 -7.87 14.70 5.51
N ILE A 66 -6.88 14.39 6.34
CA ILE A 66 -6.26 13.06 6.36
C ILE A 66 -7.30 11.98 6.73
N ARG A 67 -8.21 12.24 7.67
CA ARG A 67 -9.31 11.31 8.01
C ARG A 67 -10.23 11.06 6.83
N GLU A 68 -10.57 12.10 6.06
CA GLU A 68 -11.38 11.97 4.84
C GLU A 68 -10.67 11.09 3.81
N ILE A 69 -9.37 11.29 3.60
CA ILE A 69 -8.55 10.47 2.69
C ILE A 69 -8.51 9.01 3.14
N LEU A 70 -8.27 8.76 4.44
CA LEU A 70 -8.23 7.40 4.99
C LEU A 70 -9.59 6.69 4.85
N ALA A 71 -10.69 7.40 5.11
CA ALA A 71 -12.04 6.86 4.98
C ALA A 71 -12.42 6.54 3.52
N ALA A 72 -11.91 7.32 2.55
CA ALA A 72 -12.13 7.10 1.13
C ALA A 72 -11.21 6.01 0.52
N THR A 73 -10.12 5.65 1.21
CA THR A 73 -9.13 4.70 0.70
C THR A 73 -9.59 3.25 0.91
N ALA A 74 -9.64 2.48 -0.17
CA ALA A 74 -10.01 1.07 -0.11
C ALA A 74 -8.98 0.24 0.68
N ARG A 75 -9.45 -0.57 1.64
CA ARG A 75 -8.65 -1.49 2.46
C ARG A 75 -8.56 -2.85 1.79
N ASN A 76 -7.88 -2.93 0.66
CA ASN A 76 -7.63 -4.18 -0.05
C ASN A 76 -6.21 -4.71 0.26
N PHE A 77 -5.87 -5.88 -0.31
CA PHE A 77 -4.57 -6.53 -0.08
C PHE A 77 -3.36 -5.68 -0.54
N THR A 78 -3.57 -4.65 -1.36
CA THR A 78 -2.51 -3.72 -1.80
C THR A 78 -2.37 -2.52 -0.87
N PHE A 79 -3.25 -2.38 0.13
CA PHE A 79 -3.19 -1.25 1.06
C PHE A 79 -1.90 -1.28 1.87
N GLY A 80 -1.08 -0.27 1.68
CA GLY A 80 0.28 -0.21 2.22
C GLY A 80 0.39 0.15 3.70
N ASN A 81 -0.75 0.29 4.44
CA ASN A 81 -0.74 0.62 5.88
C ASN A 81 0.20 1.80 6.21
N GLY A 82 1.23 1.56 7.02
CA GLY A 82 2.22 2.57 7.40
C GLY A 82 2.99 3.15 6.21
N ARG A 83 3.15 2.40 5.11
CA ARG A 83 3.75 2.92 3.86
C ARG A 83 2.83 3.95 3.20
N PHE A 84 1.52 3.68 3.18
CA PHE A 84 0.53 4.61 2.62
C PHE A 84 0.63 5.98 3.29
N VAL A 85 0.57 6.03 4.62
CA VAL A 85 0.64 7.33 5.34
C VAL A 85 2.01 7.99 5.26
N ARG A 86 3.08 7.22 5.10
CA ARG A 86 4.42 7.77 4.82
C ARG A 86 4.45 8.47 3.47
N ASN A 87 3.98 7.82 2.41
CA ASN A 87 3.92 8.40 1.07
C ASN A 87 3.04 9.65 1.06
N LEU A 88 1.86 9.59 1.72
CA LEU A 88 0.97 10.73 1.87
C LEU A 88 1.67 11.94 2.53
N LEU A 89 2.48 11.70 3.58
CA LEU A 89 3.26 12.76 4.23
C LEU A 89 4.37 13.30 3.31
N GLU A 90 5.11 12.43 2.62
CA GLU A 90 6.18 12.83 1.70
C GLU A 90 5.64 13.71 0.56
N GLU A 91 4.49 13.36 0.00
CA GLU A 91 3.80 14.19 -0.99
C GLU A 91 3.32 15.52 -0.41
N ALA A 92 2.77 15.51 0.81
CA ALA A 92 2.34 16.74 1.47
C ALA A 92 3.52 17.68 1.73
N ILE A 93 4.68 17.17 2.13
CA ILE A 93 5.91 17.96 2.29
C ILE A 93 6.35 18.56 0.94
N GLY A 94 6.28 17.79 -0.14
CA GLY A 94 6.56 18.29 -1.47
C GLY A 94 5.63 19.46 -1.87
N ARG A 95 4.31 19.31 -1.68
CA ARG A 95 3.32 20.38 -1.98
C ARG A 95 3.49 21.60 -1.07
N HIS A 96 3.81 21.39 0.20
CA HIS A 96 4.16 22.45 1.14
C HIS A 96 5.36 23.28 0.63
N ALA A 97 6.43 22.62 0.18
CA ALA A 97 7.59 23.31 -0.37
C ALA A 97 7.22 24.12 -1.63
N TRP A 98 6.37 23.57 -2.52
CA TRP A 98 5.86 24.29 -3.69
C TRP A 98 5.01 25.50 -3.31
N ARG A 99 4.13 25.37 -2.30
CA ARG A 99 3.28 26.46 -1.81
C ARG A 99 4.11 27.65 -1.27
N LEU A 100 5.24 27.36 -0.63
CA LEU A 100 6.11 28.39 -0.05
C LEU A 100 7.14 28.94 -1.02
N ARG A 101 7.33 28.33 -2.20
CA ARG A 101 8.36 28.74 -3.17
C ARG A 101 8.25 30.20 -3.61
N ASP A 102 7.03 30.65 -3.83
CA ASP A 102 6.75 31.98 -4.37
C ASP A 102 6.27 32.98 -3.29
N ALA A 103 6.45 32.66 -2.01
CA ALA A 103 6.09 33.54 -0.91
C ALA A 103 7.22 34.56 -0.65
N ASP A 104 6.87 35.86 -0.62
CA ASP A 104 7.84 36.95 -0.39
C ASP A 104 8.44 36.88 1.02
N GLU A 105 7.65 36.50 2.02
CA GLU A 105 8.09 36.33 3.41
C GLU A 105 7.56 34.99 3.97
N VAL A 106 8.46 34.16 4.48
CA VAL A 106 8.13 32.87 5.11
C VAL A 106 8.57 32.88 6.55
N SER A 107 7.63 32.72 7.48
CA SER A 107 7.96 32.60 8.90
C SER A 107 8.45 31.19 9.23
N THR A 108 9.18 31.05 10.35
CA THR A 108 9.62 29.73 10.86
C THR A 108 8.43 28.81 11.16
N VAL A 109 7.27 29.38 11.49
CA VAL A 109 6.04 28.65 11.74
C VAL A 109 5.48 28.11 10.42
N ASP A 110 5.51 28.91 9.34
CA ASP A 110 5.03 28.49 8.03
C ASP A 110 5.89 27.37 7.45
N LEU A 111 7.21 27.41 7.67
CA LEU A 111 8.14 26.35 7.25
C LEU A 111 7.85 24.99 7.87
N ARG A 112 7.18 24.94 9.02
CA ARG A 112 6.88 23.70 9.74
C ARG A 112 5.44 23.24 9.58
N ARG A 113 4.52 24.12 9.16
CA ARG A 113 3.08 23.89 9.24
C ARG A 113 2.54 23.29 7.95
N LEU A 114 2.08 22.04 8.04
CA LEU A 114 1.33 21.37 6.97
C LEU A 114 -0.16 21.70 7.07
N LEU A 115 -0.72 22.20 5.98
CA LEU A 115 -2.11 22.63 5.84
C LEU A 115 -2.94 21.59 5.10
N PRO A 116 -4.30 21.67 5.14
CA PRO A 116 -5.17 20.77 4.38
C PRO A 116 -4.84 20.68 2.90
N ALA A 117 -4.50 21.83 2.29
CA ALA A 117 -4.15 21.90 0.87
C ALA A 117 -2.90 21.08 0.51
N ASP A 118 -1.98 20.88 1.45
CA ASP A 118 -0.77 20.11 1.24
C ASP A 118 -1.08 18.58 1.13
N PHE A 119 -2.21 18.11 1.69
CA PHE A 119 -2.66 16.72 1.64
C PHE A 119 -3.63 16.41 0.50
N ARG A 120 -4.22 17.42 -0.16
CA ARG A 120 -5.11 17.23 -1.32
C ARG A 120 -4.30 17.26 -2.61
N SER A 121 -4.62 16.36 -3.55
CA SER A 121 -4.03 16.46 -4.90
C SER A 121 -4.62 17.67 -5.64
N ALA A 122 -3.86 18.24 -6.57
CA ALA A 122 -4.33 19.37 -7.38
C ALA A 122 -5.63 19.04 -8.17
N ALA A 123 -5.94 17.77 -8.38
CA ALA A 123 -7.17 17.32 -9.03
C ALA A 123 -8.42 17.46 -8.16
N GLU A 124 -8.27 17.59 -6.82
CA GLU A 124 -9.40 17.75 -5.90
C GLU A 124 -9.63 19.22 -5.47
N SER A 125 -8.67 20.11 -5.73
CA SER A 125 -8.72 21.52 -5.29
C SER A 125 -9.35 22.46 -6.29
N ASP A 126 -9.55 22.04 -7.55
CA ASP A 126 -10.16 22.86 -8.59
C ASP A 126 -11.27 22.06 -9.29
N GLY A 127 -12.52 22.44 -9.06
CA GLY A 127 -13.64 22.07 -9.89
C GLY A 127 -13.59 22.81 -11.24
N ALA A 128 -12.45 22.79 -11.94
CA ALA A 128 -12.28 23.36 -13.27
C ALA A 128 -11.13 22.70 -14.00
N GLU A 129 -11.49 21.94 -15.03
CA GLU A 129 -10.77 21.65 -16.27
C GLU A 129 -9.22 21.73 -16.26
N GLY A 130 -8.57 20.57 -16.30
CA GLY A 130 -7.14 20.50 -16.56
C GLY A 130 -6.66 19.06 -16.67
N GLU A 131 -6.54 18.56 -17.90
CA GLU A 131 -5.81 17.35 -18.25
C GLU A 131 -4.39 17.38 -17.65
N GLY A 132 -4.10 16.55 -16.69
CA GLY A 132 -2.81 16.50 -16.01
C GLY A 132 -2.45 15.09 -15.60
N ALA A 133 -1.90 14.35 -16.56
CA ALA A 133 -0.97 13.21 -16.46
C ALA A 133 -0.88 12.52 -15.09
N ASP A 134 -1.48 11.37 -15.06
CA ASP A 134 -1.22 10.20 -14.25
C ASP A 134 0.29 9.83 -14.30
N VAL A 135 1.10 10.43 -13.44
CA VAL A 135 2.52 10.07 -13.32
C VAL A 135 2.63 8.99 -12.25
N ILE A 136 2.13 7.80 -12.59
CA ILE A 136 2.63 6.59 -11.95
C ILE A 136 4.06 6.42 -12.47
N PRO A 137 5.08 6.36 -11.58
CA PRO A 137 6.45 6.09 -12.02
C PRO A 137 6.48 4.86 -12.91
N GLU A 138 7.16 4.95 -14.04
CA GLU A 138 7.22 3.90 -15.07
C GLU A 138 7.65 2.54 -14.49
N VAL A 139 8.45 2.56 -13.42
CA VAL A 139 8.84 1.39 -12.63
C VAL A 139 7.65 0.70 -11.97
N ALA A 140 6.70 1.44 -11.41
CA ALA A 140 5.51 0.86 -10.78
C ALA A 140 4.51 0.29 -11.81
N ARG A 141 4.51 0.82 -13.05
CA ARG A 141 3.73 0.25 -14.16
C ARG A 141 4.36 -1.04 -14.68
N GLN A 142 5.68 -1.13 -14.74
CA GLN A 142 6.38 -2.35 -15.15
C GLN A 142 6.21 -3.46 -14.12
N GLU A 143 6.37 -3.18 -12.85
CA GLU A 143 6.16 -4.18 -11.78
C GLU A 143 4.72 -4.70 -11.73
N ALA A 144 3.71 -3.84 -11.95
CA ALA A 144 2.31 -4.24 -12.01
C ALA A 144 1.98 -5.06 -13.28
N ALA A 145 2.63 -4.76 -14.41
CA ALA A 145 2.46 -5.50 -15.66
C ALA A 145 3.11 -6.89 -15.57
N GLU A 146 4.33 -7.00 -15.04
CA GLU A 146 5.01 -8.28 -14.83
C GLU A 146 4.26 -9.19 -13.85
N GLN A 147 3.64 -8.62 -12.80
CA GLN A 147 2.80 -9.39 -11.88
C GLN A 147 1.51 -9.89 -12.52
N ALA A 148 0.87 -9.07 -13.37
CA ALA A 148 -0.33 -9.47 -14.09
C ALA A 148 -0.06 -10.55 -15.16
N GLU A 149 1.08 -10.51 -15.83
CA GLU A 149 1.51 -11.55 -16.78
C GLU A 149 1.83 -12.87 -16.07
N ALA A 150 2.51 -12.82 -14.92
CA ALA A 150 2.81 -14.00 -14.12
C ALA A 150 1.55 -14.69 -13.57
N GLU A 151 0.53 -13.93 -13.17
CA GLU A 151 -0.78 -14.49 -12.76
C GLU A 151 -1.53 -15.14 -13.92
N GLN A 152 -1.43 -14.59 -15.13
CA GLN A 152 -2.08 -15.18 -16.31
C GLN A 152 -1.39 -16.48 -16.78
N GLU A 153 -0.07 -16.57 -16.71
CA GLU A 153 0.66 -17.82 -17.01
C GLU A 153 0.33 -18.93 -16.01
N MET A 154 0.24 -18.62 -14.71
CA MET A 154 -0.12 -19.61 -13.68
C MET A 154 -1.54 -20.16 -13.85
N THR A 155 -2.48 -19.36 -14.34
CA THR A 155 -3.87 -19.81 -14.58
C THR A 155 -4.01 -20.62 -15.87
N ALA A 156 -3.12 -20.45 -16.84
CA ALA A 156 -3.16 -21.20 -18.11
C ALA A 156 -2.59 -22.61 -18.00
N GLU A 157 -1.66 -22.87 -17.07
CA GLU A 157 -0.98 -24.17 -16.93
C GLU A 157 -1.72 -25.15 -16.01
N GLY A 158 -2.78 -24.72 -15.34
CA GLY A 158 -3.55 -25.50 -14.35
C GLY A 158 -4.81 -26.23 -14.88
N ALA A 159 -5.11 -26.23 -16.18
CA ALA A 159 -6.28 -26.91 -16.71
C ALA A 159 -5.98 -28.40 -16.94
N PRO A 160 -6.66 -29.35 -16.25
CA PRO A 160 -6.50 -30.79 -16.52
C PRO A 160 -7.09 -31.12 -17.90
N PRO A 161 -6.49 -32.09 -18.64
CA PRO A 161 -7.00 -32.48 -19.95
C PRO A 161 -8.39 -33.10 -19.83
N PRO A 162 -9.28 -32.91 -20.85
CA PRO A 162 -10.60 -33.47 -20.83
C PRO A 162 -10.54 -35.01 -20.88
N HIS A 163 -11.21 -35.65 -19.93
CA HIS A 163 -11.38 -37.11 -19.91
C HIS A 163 -12.10 -37.56 -21.17
N ALA A 164 -11.44 -38.42 -21.94
CA ALA A 164 -12.07 -39.14 -23.04
C ALA A 164 -13.11 -40.14 -22.46
N GLU A 165 -14.38 -39.98 -22.80
CA GLU A 165 -15.41 -40.97 -22.55
C GLU A 165 -15.16 -42.20 -23.47
N GLU A 166 -14.70 -43.29 -22.88
CA GLU A 166 -14.76 -44.62 -23.50
C GLU A 166 -16.22 -45.07 -23.55
N LYS A 167 -16.79 -45.11 -24.75
CA LYS A 167 -17.99 -45.83 -25.04
C LYS A 167 -17.67 -47.31 -25.11
N GLU A 168 -17.99 -48.08 -24.08
CA GLU A 168 -18.19 -49.53 -24.24
C GLU A 168 -19.54 -49.76 -24.94
N ALA A 169 -19.45 -50.33 -26.15
CA ALA A 169 -20.58 -50.91 -26.85
C ALA A 169 -20.69 -52.36 -26.39
N GLY A 170 -21.91 -52.74 -26.00
CA GLY A 170 -22.22 -54.07 -25.57
C GLY A 170 -22.29 -55.14 -26.68
N GLU A 171 -22.12 -56.34 -26.24
CA GLU A 171 -22.79 -57.58 -26.75
C GLU A 171 -23.11 -58.48 -25.58
#